data_dc5774a3f953c25948d803e9b3115148
#
_entry.id   dc5774a3f953c25948d803e9b3115148
#
_cell.length_a   1.000
_cell.length_b   1.000
_cell.length_c   1.000
_cell.angle_alpha   90.00
_cell.angle_beta   90.00
_cell.angle_gamma   90.00
#
_symmetry.space_group_name_H-M   'P 1'
#
loop_
_entity.id
_entity.type
_entity.pdbx_description
1 polymer ?
#
loop_
_entity_poly.entity_id
_entity_poly.type
_entity_poly.pdbx_seq_one_letter_code
_entity_poly.pdbx_strand_id
1 'polypeptide(L)'
;MKKRIGVLFCALLAMVALTLSFALPASAADDTFVIGVYYYDADGNSIKTNQYLGELPEYFGGSLTLAQQVIDDIHTHAPLFNAARTEIRLFADVPTALTIPANTTTTLNLNGFTLSAADGTAPLTVAEGGALTITDTSENKTGKIAYTGSAAVSAIENHGRLTIETANVSTASSTAALISNSGETARIAVKGGNFDTNGAGNFANGAGARIAVSGGIFTEAVLDEYCAAGYETLTMESGKYSVKLSSYDDRFGEALTVVGQAAVTEGGTAYYPIDAVFGIDGLNYTTVGVEYSVMRTEASSQPTVGTKETATVYTALHLTTGGTQTTCKPADIDASYLYTVRLLLDTSAYTEANTVIRLTPYAKGTDGTVYRGRTIELSGDVCAANGVTLFGKGE
;
A
#
# COMPACT_ATOMS: atom_id res chain seq x y z
N MET A 1 3.34 41.29 -33.34
CA MET A 1 4.40 40.38 -33.84
C MET A 1 5.64 40.34 -32.94
N LYS A 2 6.14 41.42 -32.37
CA LYS A 2 7.41 41.43 -31.57
C LYS A 2 7.35 40.62 -30.25
N LYS A 3 6.18 40.46 -29.60
CA LYS A 3 6.08 39.68 -28.34
C LYS A 3 6.10 38.16 -28.53
N ARG A 4 5.67 37.64 -29.71
CA ARG A 4 5.71 36.20 -29.98
C ARG A 4 7.10 35.67 -30.35
N ILE A 5 7.94 36.51 -30.90
CA ILE A 5 9.34 36.17 -31.26
C ILE A 5 10.19 36.01 -30.00
N GLY A 6 9.96 36.84 -28.98
CA GLY A 6 10.71 36.76 -27.71
C GLY A 6 10.44 35.45 -26.93
N VAL A 7 9.18 34.96 -26.91
CA VAL A 7 8.86 33.70 -26.22
C VAL A 7 9.43 32.49 -26.95
N LEU A 8 9.45 32.55 -28.31
CA LEU A 8 10.05 31.47 -29.09
C LEU A 8 11.58 31.41 -28.91
N PHE A 9 12.21 32.58 -28.77
CA PHE A 9 13.66 32.64 -28.56
C PHE A 9 14.08 32.18 -27.16
N CYS A 10 13.31 32.47 -26.12
CA CYS A 10 13.53 31.96 -24.78
C CYS A 10 13.32 30.43 -24.70
N ALA A 11 12.29 29.90 -25.38
CA ALA A 11 12.06 28.46 -25.45
C ALA A 11 13.20 27.75 -26.22
N LEU A 12 13.70 28.36 -27.29
CA LEU A 12 14.83 27.81 -28.05
C LEU A 12 16.16 27.90 -27.26
N LEU A 13 16.37 28.97 -26.48
CA LEU A 13 17.53 29.09 -25.60
C LEU A 13 17.47 28.10 -24.43
N ALA A 14 16.30 27.86 -23.87
CA ALA A 14 16.10 26.85 -22.83
C ALA A 14 16.35 25.42 -23.37
N MET A 15 15.91 25.11 -24.59
CA MET A 15 16.23 23.86 -25.25
C MET A 15 17.74 23.71 -25.57
N VAL A 16 18.38 24.75 -25.99
CA VAL A 16 19.87 24.75 -26.27
C VAL A 16 20.64 24.68 -24.95
N ALA A 17 20.19 25.32 -23.89
CA ALA A 17 20.79 25.20 -22.57
C ALA A 17 20.61 23.79 -21.97
N LEU A 18 19.45 23.14 -22.19
CA LEU A 18 19.20 21.74 -21.80
C LEU A 18 20.14 20.79 -22.57
N THR A 19 20.32 21.00 -23.88
CA THR A 19 21.23 20.16 -24.69
C THR A 19 22.70 20.39 -24.40
N LEU A 20 23.10 21.58 -23.91
CA LEU A 20 24.47 21.88 -23.53
C LEU A 20 24.86 21.40 -22.13
N SER A 21 23.87 21.21 -21.25
CA SER A 21 24.11 20.65 -19.90
C SER A 21 24.40 19.15 -19.92
N PHE A 22 24.06 18.47 -21.01
CA PHE A 22 24.26 17.04 -21.20
C PHE A 22 25.24 16.68 -22.30
N ALA A 23 26.18 17.55 -22.60
CA ALA A 23 27.38 17.12 -23.30
C ALA A 23 28.14 16.16 -22.39
N LEU A 24 27.72 14.90 -22.37
CA LEU A 24 28.53 13.81 -21.85
C LEU A 24 29.90 13.92 -22.48
N PRO A 25 31.00 13.82 -21.73
CA PRO A 25 32.32 13.73 -22.33
C PRO A 25 32.29 12.54 -23.28
N ALA A 26 32.50 12.80 -24.58
CA ALA A 26 32.66 11.77 -25.58
C ALA A 26 33.97 11.03 -25.29
N SER A 27 33.98 10.18 -24.29
CA SER A 27 35.06 9.22 -24.05
C SER A 27 34.45 7.84 -23.96
N ALA A 28 34.32 7.27 -25.10
CA ALA A 28 34.68 5.91 -25.44
C ALA A 28 34.16 4.77 -24.56
N ALA A 29 33.49 3.86 -25.22
CA ALA A 29 33.43 2.44 -24.97
C ALA A 29 32.55 2.01 -23.76
N ASP A 30 31.52 1.30 -24.12
CA ASP A 30 30.51 0.67 -23.28
C ASP A 30 29.65 1.67 -22.49
N ASP A 31 28.83 2.43 -23.20
CA ASP A 31 27.68 3.14 -22.63
C ASP A 31 26.65 2.11 -22.13
N THR A 32 26.94 1.49 -21.01
CA THR A 32 25.95 0.68 -20.27
C THR A 32 25.01 1.66 -19.59
N PHE A 33 23.82 1.80 -20.12
CA PHE A 33 22.76 2.54 -19.47
C PHE A 33 22.47 1.91 -18.12
N VAL A 34 22.42 2.72 -17.07
CA VAL A 34 22.16 2.24 -15.70
C VAL A 34 20.71 2.42 -15.33
N ILE A 35 20.12 3.59 -15.66
CA ILE A 35 18.75 3.96 -15.37
C ILE A 35 18.12 4.63 -16.58
N GLY A 36 16.87 4.28 -16.89
CA GLY A 36 16.04 4.98 -17.86
C GLY A 36 14.74 5.48 -17.23
N VAL A 37 14.24 6.63 -17.68
CA VAL A 37 12.99 7.23 -17.26
C VAL A 37 12.01 7.27 -18.44
N TYR A 38 10.79 6.79 -18.18
CA TYR A 38 9.70 6.73 -19.15
C TYR A 38 8.52 7.53 -18.62
N TYR A 39 7.87 8.29 -19.48
CA TYR A 39 6.68 9.05 -19.17
C TYR A 39 5.47 8.46 -19.87
N TYR A 40 4.34 8.39 -19.18
CA TYR A 40 3.10 7.83 -19.68
C TYR A 40 1.93 8.79 -19.47
N ASP A 41 0.99 8.82 -20.41
CA ASP A 41 -0.26 9.53 -20.27
C ASP A 41 -1.26 8.81 -19.34
N ALA A 42 -2.46 9.38 -19.17
CA ALA A 42 -3.48 8.81 -18.31
C ALA A 42 -4.02 7.46 -18.84
N ASP A 43 -3.92 7.22 -20.13
CA ASP A 43 -4.35 5.98 -20.79
C ASP A 43 -3.26 4.91 -20.75
N GLY A 44 -2.08 5.24 -20.21
CA GLY A 44 -0.94 4.33 -20.09
C GLY A 44 -0.10 4.22 -21.36
N ASN A 45 -0.29 5.10 -22.35
CA ASN A 45 0.55 5.14 -23.52
C ASN A 45 1.83 5.91 -23.23
N SER A 46 2.95 5.46 -23.81
CA SER A 46 4.20 6.20 -23.73
C SER A 46 4.05 7.56 -24.42
N ILE A 47 4.39 8.61 -23.73
CA ILE A 47 4.40 9.97 -24.28
C ILE A 47 5.56 10.10 -25.26
N LYS A 48 5.25 10.29 -26.53
CA LYS A 48 6.25 10.60 -27.56
C LYS A 48 6.47 12.10 -27.56
N THR A 49 7.48 12.53 -26.83
CA THR A 49 7.94 13.90 -26.93
C THR A 49 8.83 14.04 -28.14
N ASN A 50 8.43 14.88 -29.11
CA ASN A 50 9.18 15.33 -30.30
C ASN A 50 10.28 14.43 -30.86
N GLN A 51 10.19 14.17 -32.12
CA GLN A 51 11.06 13.66 -33.19
C GLN A 51 12.49 13.11 -32.88
N TYR A 52 13.00 13.27 -31.66
CA TYR A 52 14.35 12.81 -31.27
C TYR A 52 14.34 11.68 -30.26
N LEU A 53 13.19 11.37 -29.69
CA LEU A 53 13.08 10.40 -28.60
C LEU A 53 12.12 9.28 -29.04
N GLY A 54 12.60 8.44 -29.93
CA GLY A 54 11.88 7.22 -30.30
C GLY A 54 11.58 6.36 -29.06
N GLU A 55 11.34 5.09 -29.20
CA GLU A 55 11.05 4.14 -28.12
C GLU A 55 12.18 3.99 -27.07
N LEU A 56 13.11 4.92 -27.01
CA LEU A 56 14.23 4.94 -26.06
C LEU A 56 13.81 5.63 -24.76
N PRO A 57 14.38 5.23 -23.62
CA PRO A 57 14.24 5.96 -22.36
C PRO A 57 14.56 7.43 -22.56
N GLU A 58 13.71 8.32 -22.06
CA GLU A 58 13.84 9.75 -22.34
C GLU A 58 14.97 10.40 -21.54
N TYR A 59 15.52 9.65 -20.57
CA TYR A 59 16.61 10.10 -19.75
C TYR A 59 17.59 8.97 -19.41
N PHE A 60 18.87 9.20 -19.60
CA PHE A 60 19.93 8.21 -19.35
C PHE A 60 20.92 8.71 -18.32
N GLY A 61 21.05 7.99 -17.21
CA GLY A 61 22.19 8.14 -16.32
C GLY A 61 23.27 7.13 -16.69
N GLY A 62 24.29 7.53 -17.43
CA GLY A 62 25.45 6.67 -17.75
C GLY A 62 26.44 6.54 -16.60
N SER A 63 26.21 7.21 -15.47
CA SER A 63 27.05 7.19 -14.27
C SER A 63 26.21 7.02 -13.04
N LEU A 64 26.69 6.23 -12.07
CA LEU A 64 26.05 6.02 -10.78
C LEU A 64 25.83 7.33 -10.00
N THR A 65 26.71 8.30 -10.16
CA THR A 65 26.60 9.62 -9.55
C THR A 65 25.45 10.45 -10.14
N LEU A 66 24.99 10.13 -11.33
CA LEU A 66 23.85 10.80 -11.99
C LEU A 66 22.51 10.13 -11.70
N ALA A 67 22.50 8.91 -11.15
CA ALA A 67 21.27 8.17 -10.91
C ALA A 67 20.27 8.94 -10.03
N GLN A 68 20.72 9.54 -8.93
CA GLN A 68 19.86 10.37 -8.08
C GLN A 68 19.44 11.66 -8.78
N GLN A 69 20.35 12.30 -9.52
CA GLN A 69 20.03 13.51 -10.26
C GLN A 69 18.94 13.28 -11.32
N VAL A 70 18.95 12.12 -11.98
CA VAL A 70 17.88 11.72 -12.91
C VAL A 70 16.53 11.65 -12.19
N ILE A 71 16.51 11.10 -10.99
CA ILE A 71 15.28 10.98 -10.18
C ILE A 71 14.80 12.36 -9.72
N ASP A 72 15.69 13.23 -9.30
CA ASP A 72 15.35 14.59 -8.88
C ASP A 72 14.79 15.42 -10.05
N ASP A 73 15.30 15.21 -11.24
CA ASP A 73 14.85 15.86 -12.47
C ASP A 73 13.46 15.37 -12.93
N ILE A 74 13.03 14.16 -12.58
CA ILE A 74 11.69 13.65 -12.90
C ILE A 74 10.62 14.63 -12.43
N HIS A 75 10.76 15.16 -11.22
CA HIS A 75 9.82 16.10 -10.62
C HIS A 75 9.69 17.40 -11.45
N THR A 76 10.78 17.82 -12.07
CA THR A 76 10.82 19.01 -12.91
C THR A 76 10.25 18.75 -14.31
N HIS A 77 10.46 17.57 -14.86
CA HIS A 77 10.14 17.27 -16.27
C HIS A 77 8.75 16.63 -16.45
N ALA A 78 8.28 15.80 -15.53
CA ALA A 78 6.99 15.15 -15.65
C ALA A 78 5.81 16.13 -15.92
N PRO A 79 5.72 17.29 -15.24
CA PRO A 79 4.69 18.28 -15.54
C PRO A 79 4.82 18.91 -16.94
N LEU A 80 6.03 19.05 -17.46
CA LEU A 80 6.26 19.63 -18.80
C LEU A 80 5.71 18.73 -19.89
N PHE A 81 5.70 17.42 -19.67
CA PHE A 81 5.16 16.42 -20.58
C PHE A 81 3.69 16.08 -20.31
N ASN A 82 3.08 16.68 -19.29
CA ASN A 82 1.74 16.31 -18.82
C ASN A 82 1.64 14.81 -18.52
N ALA A 83 2.69 14.24 -17.93
CA ALA A 83 2.76 12.84 -17.61
C ALA A 83 1.85 12.50 -16.41
N ALA A 84 1.00 11.51 -16.58
CA ALA A 84 0.17 10.97 -15.51
C ALA A 84 0.94 9.96 -14.63
N ARG A 85 1.96 9.32 -15.21
CA ARG A 85 2.81 8.34 -14.53
C ARG A 85 4.23 8.38 -15.07
N THR A 86 5.19 8.20 -14.19
CA THR A 86 6.61 8.05 -14.52
C THR A 86 7.10 6.67 -14.13
N GLU A 87 7.93 6.05 -14.95
CA GLU A 87 8.61 4.80 -14.65
C GLU A 87 10.13 5.02 -14.68
N ILE A 88 10.80 4.59 -13.61
CA ILE A 88 12.24 4.44 -13.54
C ILE A 88 12.54 2.96 -13.81
N ARG A 89 13.36 2.66 -14.80
CA ARG A 89 13.74 1.28 -15.12
C ARG A 89 15.24 1.11 -15.00
N LEU A 90 15.66 0.06 -14.32
CA LEU A 90 17.07 -0.31 -14.22
C LEU A 90 17.50 -1.10 -15.46
N PHE A 91 18.73 -0.83 -15.92
CA PHE A 91 19.40 -1.55 -17.00
C PHE A 91 20.74 -2.14 -16.58
N ALA A 92 21.17 -1.84 -15.37
CA ALA A 92 22.33 -2.42 -14.70
C ALA A 92 22.11 -2.38 -13.19
N ASP A 93 22.98 -3.05 -12.43
CA ASP A 93 23.00 -2.94 -10.98
C ASP A 93 23.39 -1.52 -10.55
N VAL A 94 22.68 -1.00 -9.55
CA VAL A 94 22.86 0.35 -9.02
C VAL A 94 23.35 0.26 -7.57
N PRO A 95 24.67 0.30 -7.32
CA PRO A 95 25.26 0.22 -5.98
C PRO A 95 25.29 1.60 -5.28
N THR A 96 24.20 2.33 -5.32
CA THR A 96 24.02 3.60 -4.63
C THR A 96 22.58 3.79 -4.19
N ALA A 97 22.39 4.53 -3.11
CA ALA A 97 21.07 4.84 -2.58
C ALA A 97 20.29 5.75 -3.55
N LEU A 98 18.99 5.49 -3.65
CA LEU A 98 18.03 6.31 -4.40
C LEU A 98 16.94 6.85 -3.46
N THR A 99 16.56 8.11 -3.68
CA THR A 99 15.46 8.76 -2.95
C THR A 99 14.36 9.17 -3.93
N ILE A 100 13.14 8.73 -3.69
CA ILE A 100 11.94 9.16 -4.43
C ILE A 100 11.45 10.46 -3.81
N PRO A 101 11.40 11.57 -4.57
CA PRO A 101 11.06 12.88 -4.03
C PRO A 101 9.58 12.98 -3.59
N ALA A 102 9.31 13.99 -2.77
CA ALA A 102 7.94 14.38 -2.42
C ALA A 102 7.12 14.77 -3.67
N ASN A 103 5.80 14.59 -3.58
CA ASN A 103 4.84 14.96 -4.64
C ASN A 103 5.08 14.30 -6.00
N THR A 104 5.76 13.17 -6.03
CA THR A 104 5.94 12.35 -7.23
C THR A 104 5.14 11.06 -7.15
N THR A 105 4.61 10.61 -8.30
CA THR A 105 4.04 9.28 -8.46
C THR A 105 4.88 8.50 -9.46
N THR A 106 5.61 7.52 -8.98
CA THR A 106 6.67 6.85 -9.73
C THR A 106 6.55 5.35 -9.61
N THR A 107 6.87 4.64 -10.68
CA THR A 107 7.11 3.20 -10.68
C THR A 107 8.60 2.94 -10.78
N LEU A 108 9.19 2.16 -9.88
CA LEU A 108 10.53 1.62 -10.00
C LEU A 108 10.45 0.20 -10.54
N ASN A 109 10.92 0.00 -11.76
CA ASN A 109 11.02 -1.30 -12.39
C ASN A 109 12.46 -1.82 -12.26
N LEU A 110 12.65 -2.83 -11.45
CA LEU A 110 13.97 -3.40 -11.19
C LEU A 110 14.53 -4.14 -12.42
N ASN A 111 13.64 -4.63 -13.31
CA ASN A 111 14.02 -5.26 -14.59
C ASN A 111 15.10 -6.34 -14.46
N GLY A 112 15.12 -7.07 -13.33
CA GLY A 112 16.08 -8.13 -13.03
C GLY A 112 17.37 -7.67 -12.34
N PHE A 113 17.59 -6.36 -12.20
CA PHE A 113 18.81 -5.78 -11.64
C PHE A 113 18.67 -5.46 -10.15
N THR A 114 19.79 -5.19 -9.52
CA THR A 114 19.90 -4.90 -8.09
C THR A 114 20.11 -3.41 -7.83
N LEU A 115 19.26 -2.85 -6.97
CA LEU A 115 19.52 -1.59 -6.28
C LEU A 115 20.10 -1.92 -4.91
N SER A 116 21.30 -1.43 -4.61
CA SER A 116 21.95 -1.74 -3.34
C SER A 116 22.65 -0.52 -2.75
N ALA A 117 22.81 -0.55 -1.43
CA ALA A 117 23.67 0.38 -0.73
C ALA A 117 24.34 -0.30 0.47
N ALA A 118 25.43 0.29 0.90
CA ALA A 118 26.18 -0.04 2.10
C ALA A 118 26.34 1.26 2.94
N ASP A 119 27.30 1.31 3.82
CA ASP A 119 27.76 2.54 4.46
C ASP A 119 26.71 3.31 5.28
N GLY A 120 25.74 2.60 5.86
CA GLY A 120 24.76 3.22 6.75
C GLY A 120 23.65 4.02 6.07
N THR A 121 23.45 3.83 4.77
CA THR A 121 22.39 4.49 3.99
C THR A 121 21.42 3.45 3.44
N ALA A 122 20.11 3.69 3.55
CA ALA A 122 19.09 2.84 2.95
C ALA A 122 19.21 2.84 1.42
N PRO A 123 19.21 1.67 0.75
CA PRO A 123 19.21 1.61 -0.71
C PRO A 123 18.07 2.41 -1.36
N LEU A 124 16.92 2.44 -0.71
CA LEU A 124 15.75 3.13 -1.23
C LEU A 124 15.04 3.92 -0.13
N THR A 125 14.82 5.19 -0.37
CA THR A 125 14.01 6.06 0.48
C THR A 125 12.84 6.63 -0.31
N VAL A 126 11.63 6.60 0.26
CA VAL A 126 10.45 7.31 -0.27
C VAL A 126 10.16 8.49 0.63
N ALA A 127 10.30 9.71 0.13
CA ALA A 127 10.06 10.92 0.88
C ALA A 127 8.57 11.10 1.24
N GLU A 128 8.30 11.86 2.27
CA GLU A 128 6.93 12.22 2.65
C GLU A 128 6.19 12.88 1.47
N GLY A 129 4.95 12.45 1.22
CA GLY A 129 4.17 12.89 0.06
C GLY A 129 4.58 12.24 -1.27
N GLY A 130 5.66 11.48 -1.32
CA GLY A 130 6.03 10.66 -2.48
C GLY A 130 5.18 9.39 -2.57
N ALA A 131 4.94 8.92 -3.79
CA ALA A 131 4.26 7.65 -4.05
C ALA A 131 5.10 6.78 -4.99
N LEU A 132 5.43 5.58 -4.54
CA LEU A 132 6.26 4.63 -5.28
C LEU A 132 5.58 3.28 -5.42
N THR A 133 5.58 2.75 -6.63
CA THR A 133 5.29 1.34 -6.90
C THR A 133 6.57 0.64 -7.33
N ILE A 134 6.93 -0.46 -6.67
CA ILE A 134 8.08 -1.29 -7.06
C ILE A 134 7.57 -2.51 -7.80
N THR A 135 8.17 -2.78 -8.95
CA THR A 135 7.90 -3.96 -9.76
C THR A 135 9.18 -4.53 -10.35
N ASP A 136 9.12 -5.76 -10.77
CA ASP A 136 10.15 -6.41 -11.56
C ASP A 136 9.51 -7.07 -12.77
N THR A 137 9.75 -6.54 -13.96
CA THR A 137 9.19 -7.07 -15.21
C THR A 137 10.07 -8.11 -15.87
N SER A 138 11.26 -8.43 -15.31
CA SER A 138 12.13 -9.48 -15.84
C SER A 138 11.43 -10.85 -15.80
N GLU A 139 11.80 -11.74 -16.70
CA GLU A 139 11.21 -13.07 -16.82
C GLU A 139 11.31 -13.86 -15.50
N ASN A 140 12.47 -13.84 -14.88
CA ASN A 140 12.77 -14.65 -13.68
C ASN A 140 12.50 -13.92 -12.36
N LYS A 141 12.02 -12.67 -12.39
CA LYS A 141 11.76 -11.85 -11.21
C LYS A 141 12.97 -11.79 -10.24
N THR A 142 14.17 -11.58 -10.79
CA THR A 142 15.43 -11.58 -10.03
C THR A 142 15.79 -10.21 -9.47
N GLY A 143 15.06 -9.16 -9.88
CA GLY A 143 15.28 -7.79 -9.42
C GLY A 143 15.25 -7.67 -7.90
N LYS A 144 16.20 -6.90 -7.35
CA LYS A 144 16.45 -6.89 -5.91
C LYS A 144 16.72 -5.49 -5.38
N ILE A 145 16.26 -5.24 -4.14
CA ILE A 145 16.69 -4.12 -3.31
C ILE A 145 17.45 -4.72 -2.13
N ALA A 146 18.72 -4.34 -1.95
CA ALA A 146 19.59 -4.99 -0.98
C ALA A 146 20.39 -3.98 -0.16
N TYR A 147 20.20 -3.98 1.16
CA TYR A 147 21.17 -3.37 2.04
C TYR A 147 22.30 -4.36 2.36
N THR A 148 23.54 -4.01 1.99
CA THR A 148 24.69 -4.91 2.13
C THR A 148 25.61 -4.55 3.29
N GLY A 149 25.33 -3.45 4.00
CA GLY A 149 26.07 -3.01 5.18
C GLY A 149 25.63 -3.70 6.47
N SER A 150 26.40 -3.57 7.53
CA SER A 150 26.11 -4.12 8.86
C SER A 150 25.49 -3.09 9.83
N ALA A 151 25.38 -1.83 9.44
CA ALA A 151 24.77 -0.80 10.28
C ALA A 151 23.26 -1.05 10.47
N ALA A 152 22.68 -0.43 11.52
CA ALA A 152 21.25 -0.53 11.83
C ALA A 152 20.41 0.31 10.85
N VAL A 153 20.35 -0.11 9.58
CA VAL A 153 19.67 0.58 8.49
C VAL A 153 18.75 -0.40 7.76
N SER A 154 17.54 0.02 7.45
CA SER A 154 16.57 -0.74 6.68
C SER A 154 16.94 -0.76 5.19
N ALA A 155 16.57 -1.80 4.46
CA ALA A 155 16.74 -1.82 3.00
C ALA A 155 15.82 -0.81 2.31
N ILE A 156 14.67 -0.51 2.90
CA ILE A 156 13.75 0.53 2.41
C ILE A 156 13.30 1.40 3.58
N GLU A 157 13.39 2.71 3.42
CA GLU A 157 12.81 3.70 4.33
C GLU A 157 11.63 4.39 3.64
N ASN A 158 10.42 4.18 4.17
CA ASN A 158 9.21 4.77 3.62
C ASN A 158 8.62 5.84 4.55
N HIS A 159 8.52 7.06 4.04
CA HIS A 159 7.81 8.17 4.68
C HIS A 159 6.56 8.60 3.88
N GLY A 160 6.38 8.01 2.69
CA GLY A 160 5.28 8.29 1.77
C GLY A 160 4.35 7.10 1.56
N ARG A 161 3.99 6.85 0.31
CA ARG A 161 3.18 5.70 -0.11
C ARG A 161 4.02 4.72 -0.90
N LEU A 162 4.16 3.51 -0.42
CA LEU A 162 4.93 2.45 -1.05
C LEU A 162 4.02 1.27 -1.40
N THR A 163 4.05 0.84 -2.65
CA THR A 163 3.45 -0.42 -3.10
C THR A 163 4.53 -1.34 -3.64
N ILE A 164 4.61 -2.57 -3.16
CA ILE A 164 5.51 -3.60 -3.68
C ILE A 164 4.66 -4.65 -4.38
N GLU A 165 4.67 -4.64 -5.72
CA GLU A 165 3.96 -5.64 -6.54
C GLU A 165 4.79 -6.92 -6.67
N THR A 166 6.07 -6.76 -7.05
CA THR A 166 7.05 -7.85 -7.12
C THR A 166 8.45 -7.27 -6.92
N ALA A 167 9.17 -7.76 -5.93
CA ALA A 167 10.58 -7.45 -5.72
C ALA A 167 11.21 -8.46 -4.76
N ASN A 168 12.52 -8.67 -4.86
CA ASN A 168 13.28 -9.31 -3.80
C ASN A 168 13.86 -8.21 -2.91
N VAL A 169 13.63 -8.25 -1.62
CA VAL A 169 14.17 -7.29 -0.66
C VAL A 169 14.99 -8.02 0.38
N SER A 170 16.20 -7.56 0.62
CA SER A 170 17.09 -8.21 1.61
C SER A 170 17.93 -7.20 2.38
N THR A 171 18.34 -7.60 3.57
CA THR A 171 19.28 -6.84 4.39
C THR A 171 20.37 -7.72 4.97
N ALA A 172 21.58 -7.21 5.08
CA ALA A 172 22.65 -7.80 5.87
C ALA A 172 22.64 -7.30 7.33
N SER A 173 21.88 -6.26 7.66
CA SER A 173 21.69 -5.80 9.03
C SER A 173 20.92 -6.83 9.86
N SER A 174 21.39 -7.14 11.05
CA SER A 174 20.70 -8.00 12.02
C SER A 174 19.97 -7.19 13.11
N THR A 175 19.96 -5.87 13.02
CA THR A 175 19.44 -4.98 14.06
C THR A 175 18.37 -4.00 13.57
N ALA A 176 18.27 -3.78 12.27
CA ALA A 176 17.20 -2.95 11.68
C ALA A 176 16.20 -3.84 10.94
N ALA A 177 14.92 -3.55 11.07
CA ALA A 177 13.89 -4.19 10.28
C ALA A 177 14.16 -4.02 8.78
N LEU A 178 13.72 -4.97 7.97
CA LEU A 178 13.94 -4.94 6.53
C LEU A 178 13.38 -3.68 5.88
N ILE A 179 12.17 -3.27 6.29
CA ILE A 179 11.50 -2.06 5.80
C ILE A 179 11.05 -1.22 7.00
N SER A 180 11.48 0.03 7.02
CA SER A 180 11.00 1.05 7.96
C SER A 180 9.85 1.84 7.33
N ASN A 181 8.78 2.07 8.08
CA ASN A 181 7.60 2.81 7.67
C ASN A 181 7.27 3.87 8.73
N SER A 182 7.54 5.12 8.47
CA SER A 182 7.41 6.17 9.48
C SER A 182 6.82 7.45 8.89
N GLY A 183 6.00 8.12 9.70
CA GLY A 183 5.25 9.31 9.30
C GLY A 183 3.74 9.06 9.36
N GLU A 184 2.96 10.07 9.73
CA GLU A 184 1.51 9.93 9.93
C GLU A 184 0.76 9.50 8.66
N THR A 185 1.28 9.88 7.49
CA THR A 185 0.69 9.54 6.18
C THR A 185 1.36 8.37 5.49
N ALA A 186 2.41 7.77 6.10
CA ALA A 186 3.16 6.68 5.50
C ALA A 186 2.31 5.42 5.37
N ARG A 187 2.33 4.80 4.19
CA ARG A 187 1.55 3.60 3.86
C ARG A 187 2.41 2.63 3.07
N ILE A 188 2.33 1.36 3.44
CA ILE A 188 2.93 0.27 2.67
C ILE A 188 1.86 -0.73 2.28
N ALA A 189 1.85 -1.12 1.00
CA ALA A 189 1.09 -2.26 0.49
C ALA A 189 2.07 -3.27 -0.13
N VAL A 190 2.13 -4.49 0.42
CA VAL A 190 2.94 -5.59 -0.13
C VAL A 190 2.01 -6.61 -0.76
N LYS A 191 2.14 -6.81 -2.07
CA LYS A 191 1.32 -7.75 -2.85
C LYS A 191 2.09 -8.99 -3.30
N GLY A 192 3.40 -8.93 -3.32
CA GLY A 192 4.25 -10.05 -3.71
C GLY A 192 5.73 -9.78 -3.52
N GLY A 193 6.57 -10.77 -3.84
CA GLY A 193 8.02 -10.70 -3.72
C GLY A 193 8.59 -11.63 -2.67
N ASN A 194 9.92 -11.57 -2.49
CA ASN A 194 10.65 -12.35 -1.49
C ASN A 194 11.38 -11.40 -0.54
N PHE A 195 11.23 -11.63 0.75
CA PHE A 195 11.70 -10.76 1.81
C PHE A 195 12.64 -11.52 2.74
N ASP A 196 13.89 -11.09 2.78
CA ASP A 196 14.96 -11.75 3.52
C ASP A 196 15.53 -10.81 4.59
N THR A 197 15.18 -11.10 5.84
CA THR A 197 15.50 -10.25 6.99
C THR A 197 16.74 -10.76 7.66
N ASN A 198 17.68 -10.72 7.76
CA ASN A 198 18.79 -11.28 8.60
C ASN A 198 18.44 -11.36 10.13
N GLY A 199 17.20 -11.73 10.43
CA GLY A 199 16.71 -11.93 11.82
C GLY A 199 16.24 -10.67 12.57
N ALA A 200 16.21 -9.51 11.93
CA ALA A 200 15.79 -8.26 12.58
C ALA A 200 14.30 -7.92 12.39
N GLY A 201 13.53 -8.80 11.76
CA GLY A 201 12.10 -8.62 11.48
C GLY A 201 11.82 -7.95 10.13
N ASN A 202 10.58 -8.11 9.67
CA ASN A 202 10.16 -7.63 8.35
C ASN A 202 9.94 -6.11 8.32
N PHE A 203 9.27 -5.58 9.34
CA PHE A 203 8.78 -4.20 9.34
C PHE A 203 9.04 -3.51 10.69
N ALA A 204 9.41 -2.24 10.62
CA ALA A 204 9.31 -1.29 11.73
C ALA A 204 8.26 -0.24 11.36
N ASN A 205 7.13 -0.20 12.08
CA ASN A 205 6.03 0.70 11.79
C ASN A 205 5.93 1.80 12.84
N GLY A 206 6.06 3.05 12.40
CA GLY A 206 5.93 4.23 13.23
C GLY A 206 4.48 4.60 13.57
N ALA A 207 4.32 5.54 14.49
CA ALA A 207 3.01 6.05 14.86
C ALA A 207 2.27 6.65 13.66
N GLY A 208 0.99 6.32 13.50
CA GLY A 208 0.15 6.78 12.40
C GLY A 208 0.39 6.10 11.05
N ALA A 209 1.53 5.43 10.88
CA ALA A 209 1.85 4.71 9.66
C ALA A 209 1.06 3.39 9.54
N ARG A 210 0.85 2.90 8.31
CA ARG A 210 0.10 1.65 8.06
C ARG A 210 0.84 0.72 7.12
N ILE A 211 0.68 -0.59 7.37
CA ILE A 211 1.20 -1.67 6.54
C ILE A 211 0.06 -2.62 6.23
N ALA A 212 -0.03 -3.05 4.96
CA ALA A 212 -0.99 -4.05 4.50
C ALA A 212 -0.27 -5.06 3.60
N VAL A 213 -0.11 -6.28 4.08
CA VAL A 213 0.55 -7.37 3.35
C VAL A 213 -0.52 -8.34 2.84
N SER A 214 -0.64 -8.49 1.53
CA SER A 214 -1.57 -9.40 0.87
C SER A 214 -0.86 -10.48 0.04
N GLY A 215 0.46 -10.56 0.12
CA GLY A 215 1.23 -11.57 -0.59
C GLY A 215 2.71 -11.50 -0.23
N GLY A 216 3.49 -12.39 -0.81
CA GLY A 216 4.93 -12.46 -0.62
C GLY A 216 5.39 -13.67 0.20
N ILE A 217 6.70 -13.91 0.15
CA ILE A 217 7.40 -14.96 0.89
C ILE A 217 8.45 -14.30 1.78
N PHE A 218 8.46 -14.64 3.05
CA PHE A 218 9.24 -13.99 4.09
C PHE A 218 10.11 -15.00 4.84
N THR A 219 11.29 -14.60 5.29
CA THR A 219 12.13 -15.42 6.18
C THR A 219 11.65 -15.41 7.63
N GLU A 220 10.94 -14.35 8.03
CA GLU A 220 10.31 -14.21 9.34
C GLU A 220 8.79 -14.09 9.19
N ALA A 221 8.03 -14.54 10.19
CA ALA A 221 6.58 -14.42 10.15
C ALA A 221 6.15 -12.94 10.07
N VAL A 222 5.15 -12.67 9.23
CA VAL A 222 4.48 -11.36 9.20
C VAL A 222 3.45 -11.35 10.34
N LEU A 223 3.47 -10.31 11.16
CA LEU A 223 2.49 -10.15 12.24
C LEU A 223 1.08 -9.97 11.66
N ASP A 224 0.09 -10.52 12.31
CA ASP A 224 -1.31 -10.46 11.85
C ASP A 224 -1.80 -9.01 11.67
N GLU A 225 -1.31 -8.09 12.48
CA GLU A 225 -1.63 -6.66 12.38
C GLU A 225 -1.13 -6.02 11.07
N TYR A 226 -0.13 -6.62 10.41
CA TYR A 226 0.39 -6.18 9.12
C TYR A 226 -0.22 -6.93 7.94
N CYS A 227 -0.88 -8.06 8.17
CA CYS A 227 -1.62 -8.71 7.10
C CYS A 227 -2.80 -7.85 6.65
N ALA A 228 -3.03 -7.76 5.35
CA ALA A 228 -4.23 -7.13 4.82
C ALA A 228 -5.49 -7.89 5.31
N ALA A 229 -6.64 -7.22 5.36
CA ALA A 229 -7.87 -7.86 5.79
C ALA A 229 -8.18 -9.13 4.98
N GLY A 230 -8.48 -10.20 5.68
CA GLY A 230 -8.73 -11.51 5.06
C GLY A 230 -7.47 -12.26 4.62
N TYR A 231 -6.29 -11.80 4.99
CA TYR A 231 -5.03 -12.49 4.72
C TYR A 231 -4.39 -12.97 6.02
N GLU A 232 -3.63 -14.05 5.92
CA GLU A 232 -2.95 -14.67 7.06
C GLU A 232 -1.54 -15.13 6.68
N THR A 233 -0.67 -15.23 7.68
CA THR A 233 0.66 -15.77 7.52
C THR A 233 0.63 -17.29 7.69
N LEU A 234 1.16 -18.02 6.71
CA LEU A 234 1.25 -19.47 6.71
C LEU A 234 2.72 -19.91 6.69
N THR A 235 3.07 -20.87 7.52
CA THR A 235 4.38 -21.51 7.50
C THR A 235 4.47 -22.48 6.31
N MET A 236 5.53 -22.33 5.52
CA MET A 236 5.83 -23.22 4.39
C MET A 236 6.70 -24.41 4.84
N GLU A 237 6.72 -25.50 4.07
CA GLU A 237 7.60 -26.65 4.32
C GLU A 237 9.10 -26.27 4.33
N SER A 238 9.47 -25.21 3.62
CA SER A 238 10.83 -24.66 3.61
C SER A 238 11.24 -23.94 4.87
N GLY A 239 10.34 -23.80 5.86
CA GLY A 239 10.56 -23.01 7.06
C GLY A 239 10.38 -21.50 6.86
N LYS A 240 10.06 -21.07 5.65
CA LYS A 240 9.67 -19.67 5.35
C LYS A 240 8.18 -19.47 5.59
N TYR A 241 7.75 -18.23 5.47
CA TYR A 241 6.37 -17.80 5.67
C TYR A 241 5.81 -17.21 4.36
N SER A 242 4.56 -17.49 4.07
CA SER A 242 3.85 -16.84 2.96
C SER A 242 2.59 -16.17 3.49
N VAL A 243 2.28 -14.98 2.96
CA VAL A 243 1.00 -14.34 3.24
C VAL A 243 0.04 -14.68 2.10
N LYS A 244 -1.12 -15.20 2.45
CA LYS A 244 -2.14 -15.65 1.50
C LYS A 244 -3.52 -15.28 2.01
N LEU A 245 -4.48 -15.25 1.09
CA LEU A 245 -5.88 -15.10 1.44
C LEU A 245 -6.29 -16.23 2.39
N SER A 246 -6.85 -15.87 3.54
CA SER A 246 -7.39 -16.83 4.52
C SER A 246 -8.53 -17.63 3.91
N SER A 247 -8.66 -18.86 4.30
CA SER A 247 -9.84 -19.63 3.95
C SER A 247 -11.06 -19.06 4.66
N TYR A 248 -12.13 -18.86 3.93
CA TYR A 248 -13.44 -18.47 4.47
C TYR A 248 -14.50 -19.44 3.97
N ASP A 249 -15.62 -19.47 4.66
CA ASP A 249 -16.75 -20.32 4.31
C ASP A 249 -17.70 -19.59 3.35
N ASP A 250 -17.89 -20.12 2.15
CA ASP A 250 -18.69 -19.51 1.08
C ASP A 250 -20.19 -19.39 1.44
N ARG A 251 -20.63 -20.09 2.51
CA ARG A 251 -22.00 -19.97 3.01
C ARG A 251 -22.29 -18.64 3.69
N PHE A 252 -21.23 -17.88 4.03
CA PHE A 252 -21.38 -16.48 4.38
C PHE A 252 -21.44 -15.67 3.10
N GLY A 253 -22.55 -14.96 2.90
CA GLY A 253 -22.64 -13.95 1.87
C GLY A 253 -21.64 -12.81 2.10
N GLU A 254 -21.47 -11.93 1.11
CA GLU A 254 -20.66 -10.74 1.28
C GLU A 254 -21.23 -9.89 2.43
N ALA A 255 -20.41 -9.62 3.43
CA ALA A 255 -20.84 -8.80 4.55
C ALA A 255 -20.86 -7.31 4.17
N LEU A 256 -21.89 -6.61 4.63
CA LEU A 256 -22.04 -5.16 4.50
C LEU A 256 -21.71 -4.49 5.82
N THR A 257 -21.25 -3.26 5.76
CA THR A 257 -21.11 -2.43 6.96
C THR A 257 -21.88 -1.12 6.79
N VAL A 258 -22.53 -0.70 7.88
CA VAL A 258 -23.17 0.61 7.97
C VAL A 258 -22.31 1.49 8.87
N VAL A 259 -21.76 2.54 8.31
CA VAL A 259 -20.87 3.50 8.96
C VAL A 259 -21.37 4.92 8.78
N GLY A 260 -20.70 5.91 9.34
CA GLY A 260 -21.10 7.32 9.22
C GLY A 260 -22.39 7.65 9.98
N GLN A 261 -22.79 6.79 10.90
CA GLN A 261 -23.99 7.00 11.73
C GLN A 261 -23.71 8.05 12.80
N ALA A 262 -24.75 8.83 13.17
CA ALA A 262 -24.67 9.76 14.29
C ALA A 262 -24.30 9.04 15.59
N ALA A 263 -23.52 9.67 16.45
CA ALA A 263 -23.17 9.13 17.75
C ALA A 263 -24.42 8.87 18.58
N VAL A 264 -24.41 7.76 19.32
CA VAL A 264 -25.46 7.39 20.28
C VAL A 264 -24.92 7.52 21.70
N THR A 265 -25.78 7.82 22.67
CA THR A 265 -25.38 7.91 24.07
C THR A 265 -25.95 6.74 24.87
N GLU A 266 -25.07 5.96 25.49
CA GLU A 266 -25.43 4.88 26.39
C GLU A 266 -24.73 5.07 27.74
N GLY A 267 -25.49 5.05 28.84
CA GLY A 267 -24.91 5.22 30.18
C GLY A 267 -24.15 6.53 30.42
N GLY A 268 -24.41 7.59 29.63
CA GLY A 268 -23.72 8.88 29.71
C GLY A 268 -22.45 8.95 28.86
N THR A 269 -22.06 7.90 28.16
CA THR A 269 -20.93 7.89 27.21
C THR A 269 -21.45 7.93 25.77
N ALA A 270 -20.82 8.74 24.93
CA ALA A 270 -21.14 8.81 23.51
C ALA A 270 -20.36 7.77 22.71
N TYR A 271 -21.01 7.06 21.80
CA TYR A 271 -20.43 6.01 20.97
C TYR A 271 -20.73 6.21 19.49
N TYR A 272 -19.78 5.87 18.64
CA TYR A 272 -20.02 5.70 17.21
C TYR A 272 -20.51 4.27 16.94
N PRO A 273 -21.74 4.09 16.43
CA PRO A 273 -22.24 2.78 16.06
C PRO A 273 -21.68 2.33 14.71
N ILE A 274 -21.22 1.09 14.64
CA ILE A 274 -20.80 0.41 13.42
C ILE A 274 -21.62 -0.87 13.33
N ASP A 275 -22.43 -1.01 12.28
CA ASP A 275 -23.20 -2.22 12.06
C ASP A 275 -22.55 -3.11 10.99
N ALA A 276 -22.27 -4.36 11.33
CA ALA A 276 -21.91 -5.40 10.38
C ALA A 276 -23.17 -6.19 10.03
N VAL A 277 -23.50 -6.28 8.75
CA VAL A 277 -24.67 -7.01 8.23
C VAL A 277 -24.17 -8.12 7.31
N PHE A 278 -24.59 -9.35 7.55
CA PHE A 278 -24.18 -10.52 6.78
C PHE A 278 -25.27 -11.57 6.71
N GLY A 279 -25.25 -12.36 5.64
CA GLY A 279 -26.13 -13.50 5.48
C GLY A 279 -25.41 -14.82 5.75
N ILE A 280 -26.13 -15.85 6.16
CA ILE A 280 -25.63 -17.21 6.27
C ILE A 280 -26.62 -18.14 5.61
N ASP A 281 -26.14 -19.02 4.73
CA ASP A 281 -26.97 -20.01 4.07
C ASP A 281 -26.51 -21.44 4.41
N GLY A 282 -27.47 -22.37 4.52
CA GLY A 282 -27.24 -23.80 4.62
C GLY A 282 -26.48 -24.31 5.86
N LEU A 283 -26.30 -23.50 6.92
CA LEU A 283 -25.64 -23.90 8.17
C LEU A 283 -26.63 -24.16 9.29
N ASN A 284 -26.41 -25.26 10.01
CA ASN A 284 -27.03 -25.48 11.32
C ASN A 284 -26.10 -24.91 12.39
N TYR A 285 -26.49 -23.82 13.03
CA TYR A 285 -25.66 -23.12 14.00
C TYR A 285 -26.42 -22.82 15.30
N THR A 286 -25.66 -22.68 16.37
CA THR A 286 -26.16 -22.32 17.69
C THR A 286 -25.92 -20.87 18.05
N THR A 287 -24.87 -20.30 17.49
CA THR A 287 -24.42 -18.92 17.77
C THR A 287 -23.95 -18.28 16.50
N VAL A 288 -24.28 -17.00 16.34
CA VAL A 288 -23.84 -16.15 15.23
C VAL A 288 -23.28 -14.85 15.80
N GLY A 289 -22.25 -14.30 15.20
CA GLY A 289 -21.67 -13.07 15.67
C GLY A 289 -20.59 -12.52 14.74
N VAL A 290 -19.82 -11.61 15.29
CA VAL A 290 -18.65 -11.02 14.64
C VAL A 290 -17.45 -11.10 15.59
N GLU A 291 -16.35 -11.65 15.10
CA GLU A 291 -15.03 -11.44 15.70
C GLU A 291 -14.56 -10.05 15.24
N TYR A 292 -14.06 -9.25 16.15
CA TYR A 292 -13.63 -7.90 15.82
C TYR A 292 -12.26 -7.58 16.41
N SER A 293 -11.54 -6.72 15.69
CA SER A 293 -10.32 -6.08 16.15
C SER A 293 -10.43 -4.59 15.85
N VAL A 294 -10.26 -3.75 16.87
CA VAL A 294 -10.23 -2.30 16.74
C VAL A 294 -8.85 -1.82 17.15
N MET A 295 -8.13 -1.22 16.23
CA MET A 295 -6.79 -0.68 16.46
C MET A 295 -6.82 0.84 16.37
N ARG A 296 -6.01 1.49 17.20
CA ARG A 296 -5.62 2.88 17.00
C ARG A 296 -4.23 2.91 16.38
N THR A 297 -4.02 3.76 15.40
CA THR A 297 -2.75 3.89 14.68
C THR A 297 -1.64 4.58 15.50
N GLU A 298 -1.85 4.79 16.79
CA GLU A 298 -0.85 5.33 17.72
C GLU A 298 0.15 4.25 18.14
N ALA A 299 1.43 4.59 18.21
CA ALA A 299 2.56 3.66 18.36
C ALA A 299 2.53 2.75 19.61
N SER A 300 1.67 2.99 20.57
CA SER A 300 1.59 2.22 21.84
C SER A 300 0.25 1.51 22.07
N SER A 301 -0.70 1.62 21.12
CA SER A 301 -2.02 1.04 21.33
C SER A 301 -2.04 -0.44 20.95
N GLN A 302 -2.35 -1.29 21.92
CA GLN A 302 -2.70 -2.68 21.64
C GLN A 302 -4.09 -2.74 20.99
N PRO A 303 -4.33 -3.64 20.03
CA PRO A 303 -5.64 -3.85 19.46
C PRO A 303 -6.65 -4.25 20.54
N THR A 304 -7.84 -3.68 20.52
CA THR A 304 -8.97 -4.21 21.26
C THR A 304 -9.60 -5.32 20.44
N VAL A 305 -9.46 -6.56 20.86
CA VAL A 305 -10.02 -7.74 20.18
C VAL A 305 -11.16 -8.33 20.99
N GLY A 306 -12.12 -8.90 20.31
CA GLY A 306 -13.24 -9.56 20.97
C GLY A 306 -14.18 -10.26 20.01
N THR A 307 -15.18 -10.90 20.58
CA THR A 307 -16.32 -11.46 19.86
C THR A 307 -17.60 -10.79 20.35
N LYS A 308 -18.49 -10.45 19.45
CA LYS A 308 -19.81 -9.95 19.80
C LYS A 308 -20.87 -10.87 19.19
N GLU A 309 -21.58 -11.57 20.06
CA GLU A 309 -22.66 -12.47 19.66
C GLU A 309 -23.90 -11.67 19.33
N THR A 310 -24.66 -12.25 18.41
CA THR A 310 -25.79 -11.88 17.74
C THR A 310 -26.48 -10.70 18.00
N ALA A 311 -27.27 -10.60 17.25
CA ALA A 311 -27.96 -10.97 16.10
C ALA A 311 -29.37 -10.47 16.15
N THR A 312 -29.56 -9.31 15.64
CA THR A 312 -30.90 -8.97 15.19
C THR A 312 -31.03 -9.51 13.76
N VAL A 313 -32.01 -10.38 13.52
CA VAL A 313 -32.36 -10.84 12.18
C VAL A 313 -33.05 -9.68 11.46
N TYR A 314 -32.50 -9.27 10.31
CA TYR A 314 -33.15 -8.28 9.44
C TYR A 314 -33.71 -8.95 8.19
N THR A 315 -34.86 -8.49 7.76
CA THR A 315 -35.32 -8.77 6.39
C THR A 315 -34.68 -7.75 5.44
N ALA A 316 -34.46 -8.13 4.17
CA ALA A 316 -33.82 -7.30 3.16
C ALA A 316 -34.39 -5.86 3.03
N LEU A 317 -35.62 -5.64 3.43
CA LEU A 317 -36.31 -4.35 3.44
C LEU A 317 -35.73 -3.33 4.42
N HIS A 318 -34.98 -3.74 5.43
CA HIS A 318 -34.40 -2.83 6.43
C HIS A 318 -33.01 -2.31 6.05
N LEU A 319 -32.36 -2.87 5.04
CA LEU A 319 -31.06 -2.41 4.56
C LEU A 319 -31.11 -1.07 3.84
N THR A 320 -32.30 -0.62 3.44
CA THR A 320 -32.49 0.60 2.64
C THR A 320 -32.91 1.82 3.45
N THR A 321 -33.20 1.71 4.73
CA THR A 321 -33.68 2.81 5.55
C THR A 321 -32.60 3.33 6.50
N GLY A 322 -31.92 4.40 6.11
CA GLY A 322 -31.31 5.36 7.04
C GLY A 322 -29.85 5.16 7.38
N GLY A 323 -29.08 4.37 6.66
CA GLY A 323 -27.62 4.23 6.88
C GLY A 323 -26.80 4.55 5.62
N THR A 324 -25.64 5.14 5.80
CA THR A 324 -24.65 5.26 4.72
C THR A 324 -23.96 3.92 4.55
N GLN A 325 -24.17 3.27 3.41
CA GLN A 325 -23.52 2.00 3.09
C GLN A 325 -22.12 2.26 2.54
N THR A 326 -21.14 1.48 2.98
CA THR A 326 -19.79 1.60 2.48
C THR A 326 -19.03 0.30 2.46
N THR A 327 -18.05 0.23 1.63
CA THR A 327 -16.99 -0.79 1.48
C THR A 327 -17.40 -2.14 0.92
N CYS A 328 -18.64 -2.58 1.10
CA CYS A 328 -19.16 -3.76 0.42
C CYS A 328 -20.27 -3.31 -0.52
N LYS A 329 -20.19 -3.68 -1.80
CA LYS A 329 -21.36 -3.59 -2.67
C LYS A 329 -22.47 -4.34 -1.98
N PRO A 330 -23.75 -3.86 -2.03
CA PRO A 330 -24.87 -4.72 -1.72
C PRO A 330 -24.76 -5.88 -2.70
N ALA A 331 -24.13 -6.97 -2.26
CA ALA A 331 -24.31 -8.23 -2.94
C ALA A 331 -25.80 -8.50 -2.87
N ASP A 332 -26.36 -9.09 -3.91
CA ASP A 332 -27.63 -9.80 -3.78
C ASP A 332 -27.36 -10.89 -2.74
N ILE A 333 -27.53 -10.54 -1.45
CA ILE A 333 -27.43 -11.50 -0.36
C ILE A 333 -28.68 -12.34 -0.46
N ASP A 334 -28.62 -13.34 -1.30
CA ASP A 334 -29.63 -14.39 -1.40
C ASP A 334 -29.46 -15.35 -0.23
N ALA A 335 -29.53 -14.80 0.99
CA ALA A 335 -29.45 -15.59 2.19
C ALA A 335 -30.81 -15.67 2.84
N SER A 336 -31.17 -16.87 3.31
CA SER A 336 -32.43 -17.14 4.02
C SER A 336 -32.54 -16.29 5.29
N TYR A 337 -31.40 -15.88 5.87
CA TYR A 337 -31.34 -15.09 7.10
C TYR A 337 -30.23 -14.03 7.01
N LEU A 338 -30.58 -12.78 7.38
CA LEU A 338 -29.66 -11.67 7.55
C LEU A 338 -29.46 -11.38 9.04
N TYR A 339 -28.22 -11.20 9.44
CA TYR A 339 -27.82 -10.86 10.80
C TYR A 339 -27.17 -9.49 10.84
N THR A 340 -27.42 -8.75 11.92
CA THR A 340 -26.72 -7.51 12.20
C THR A 340 -26.08 -7.58 13.57
N VAL A 341 -24.81 -7.21 13.62
CA VAL A 341 -24.05 -7.03 14.86
C VAL A 341 -23.60 -5.57 14.95
N ARG A 342 -24.00 -4.90 16.01
CA ARG A 342 -23.62 -3.51 16.27
C ARG A 342 -22.43 -3.44 17.21
N LEU A 343 -21.34 -2.81 16.78
CA LEU A 343 -20.25 -2.37 17.64
C LEU A 343 -20.47 -0.91 18.05
N LEU A 344 -20.10 -0.61 19.28
CA LEU A 344 -20.13 0.75 19.81
C LEU A 344 -18.71 1.17 20.17
N LEU A 345 -18.19 2.22 19.53
CA LEU A 345 -16.85 2.72 19.73
C LEU A 345 -16.92 4.07 20.48
N ASP A 346 -16.23 4.17 21.60
CA ASP A 346 -16.19 5.37 22.43
C ASP A 346 -15.64 6.55 21.61
N THR A 347 -16.45 7.60 21.46
CA THR A 347 -16.10 8.80 20.66
C THR A 347 -14.88 9.54 21.21
N SER A 348 -14.56 9.37 22.49
CA SER A 348 -13.39 9.99 23.12
C SER A 348 -12.07 9.25 22.80
N ALA A 349 -12.14 7.97 22.41
CA ALA A 349 -10.98 7.12 22.18
C ALA A 349 -10.66 6.93 20.69
N TYR A 350 -11.66 7.04 19.81
CA TYR A 350 -11.54 6.70 18.39
C TYR A 350 -11.90 7.89 17.51
N THR A 351 -11.05 8.14 16.51
CA THR A 351 -11.24 9.19 15.51
C THR A 351 -11.15 8.62 14.09
N GLU A 352 -11.69 9.35 13.11
CA GLU A 352 -11.60 8.99 11.69
C GLU A 352 -10.16 8.65 11.25
N ALA A 353 -9.21 9.48 11.69
CA ALA A 353 -7.82 9.37 11.26
C ALA A 353 -7.03 8.25 11.95
N ASN A 354 -7.42 7.86 13.17
CA ASN A 354 -6.61 6.94 13.97
C ASN A 354 -7.19 5.53 14.10
N THR A 355 -8.35 5.23 13.50
CA THR A 355 -9.06 3.99 13.75
C THR A 355 -9.00 3.04 12.55
N VAL A 356 -8.65 1.79 12.81
CA VAL A 356 -8.80 0.66 11.89
C VAL A 356 -9.62 -0.43 12.57
N ILE A 357 -10.66 -0.88 11.91
CA ILE A 357 -11.60 -1.89 12.41
C ILE A 357 -11.54 -3.09 11.46
N ARG A 358 -11.35 -4.29 12.00
CA ARG A 358 -11.52 -5.54 11.27
C ARG A 358 -12.69 -6.31 11.84
N LEU A 359 -13.55 -6.81 10.97
CA LEU A 359 -14.76 -7.53 11.31
C LEU A 359 -14.80 -8.84 10.55
N THR A 360 -14.91 -9.97 11.25
CA THR A 360 -15.04 -11.30 10.64
C THR A 360 -16.35 -11.92 11.10
N PRO A 361 -17.36 -12.05 10.25
CA PRO A 361 -18.58 -12.78 10.59
C PRO A 361 -18.25 -14.23 10.95
N TYR A 362 -18.90 -14.78 11.97
CA TYR A 362 -18.74 -16.18 12.32
C TYR A 362 -20.08 -16.81 12.71
N ALA A 363 -20.14 -18.14 12.56
CA ALA A 363 -21.18 -18.97 13.10
C ALA A 363 -20.56 -20.19 13.80
N LYS A 364 -21.11 -20.58 14.94
CA LYS A 364 -20.72 -21.80 15.63
C LYS A 364 -21.76 -22.88 15.34
N GLY A 365 -21.34 -23.96 14.68
CA GLY A 365 -22.17 -25.10 14.38
C GLY A 365 -22.60 -25.85 15.62
N THR A 366 -23.64 -26.71 15.48
CA THR A 366 -24.10 -27.58 16.54
C THR A 366 -23.06 -28.61 16.99
N ASP A 367 -22.11 -28.90 16.16
CA ASP A 367 -20.94 -29.77 16.41
C ASP A 367 -19.78 -29.04 17.12
N GLY A 368 -19.90 -27.73 17.36
CA GLY A 368 -18.90 -26.90 17.97
C GLY A 368 -17.88 -26.30 16.96
N THR A 369 -17.97 -26.65 15.69
CA THR A 369 -17.11 -26.09 14.64
C THR A 369 -17.42 -24.59 14.47
N VAL A 370 -16.36 -23.77 14.35
CA VAL A 370 -16.50 -22.34 14.07
C VAL A 370 -16.24 -22.11 12.59
N TYR A 371 -17.25 -21.63 11.91
CA TYR A 371 -17.22 -21.20 10.51
C TYR A 371 -17.04 -19.70 10.47
N ARG A 372 -16.22 -19.20 9.55
CA ARG A 372 -15.91 -17.77 9.43
C ARG A 372 -16.18 -17.32 8.01
N GLY A 373 -16.82 -16.17 7.88
CA GLY A 373 -16.96 -15.47 6.62
C GLY A 373 -15.71 -14.63 6.31
N ARG A 374 -15.79 -13.85 5.26
CA ARG A 374 -14.73 -12.96 4.81
C ARG A 374 -14.52 -11.81 5.80
N THR A 375 -13.27 -11.53 6.14
CA THR A 375 -12.91 -10.36 6.98
C THR A 375 -13.06 -9.06 6.19
N ILE A 376 -13.70 -8.07 6.81
CA ILE A 376 -13.84 -6.70 6.31
C ILE A 376 -12.90 -5.80 7.09
N GLU A 377 -12.22 -4.88 6.40
CA GLU A 377 -11.48 -3.80 7.05
C GLU A 377 -12.13 -2.45 6.78
N LEU A 378 -12.28 -1.65 7.84
CA LEU A 378 -12.79 -0.30 7.82
C LEU A 378 -11.74 0.66 8.37
N SER A 379 -11.55 1.77 7.72
CA SER A 379 -10.73 2.89 8.19
C SER A 379 -11.20 4.17 7.52
N GLY A 380 -10.78 5.32 8.02
CA GLY A 380 -11.11 6.61 7.39
C GLY A 380 -10.70 6.64 5.92
N ASP A 381 -9.51 6.11 5.58
CA ASP A 381 -9.03 6.07 4.19
C ASP A 381 -9.90 5.15 3.30
N VAL A 382 -10.26 3.97 3.80
CA VAL A 382 -11.13 3.02 3.07
C VAL A 382 -12.53 3.63 2.88
N CYS A 383 -13.07 4.26 3.91
CA CYS A 383 -14.38 4.91 3.83
C CYS A 383 -14.36 6.10 2.86
N ALA A 384 -13.35 6.95 2.93
CA ALA A 384 -13.20 8.10 2.05
C ALA A 384 -13.05 7.70 0.57
N ALA A 385 -12.34 6.61 0.28
CA ALA A 385 -12.22 6.06 -1.07
C ALA A 385 -13.59 5.60 -1.65
N ASN A 386 -14.56 5.30 -0.78
CA ASN A 386 -15.94 4.94 -1.14
C ASN A 386 -16.93 6.11 -0.97
N GLY A 387 -16.45 7.33 -0.74
CA GLY A 387 -17.27 8.54 -0.66
C GLY A 387 -18.05 8.70 0.65
N VAL A 388 -17.62 8.05 1.71
CA VAL A 388 -18.31 8.05 3.01
C VAL A 388 -17.34 8.28 4.17
N THR A 389 -17.85 8.55 5.37
CA THR A 389 -17.07 8.70 6.59
C THR A 389 -17.21 7.45 7.46
N LEU A 390 -16.14 7.08 8.17
CA LEU A 390 -16.20 5.97 9.13
C LEU A 390 -17.13 6.33 10.31
N PHE A 391 -17.03 7.56 10.80
CA PHE A 391 -17.84 8.07 11.89
C PHE A 391 -18.73 9.21 11.42
N GLY A 392 -19.96 9.27 11.95
CA GLY A 392 -20.86 10.38 11.68
C GLY A 392 -20.28 11.68 12.23
N LYS A 393 -20.36 12.75 11.43
CA LYS A 393 -20.08 14.08 11.96
C LYS A 393 -21.19 14.41 12.96
N GLY A 394 -20.81 14.69 14.21
CA GLY A 394 -21.75 15.29 15.15
C GLY A 394 -22.28 16.59 14.56
N GLU A 395 -23.60 16.79 14.61
CA GLU A 395 -24.25 18.06 14.29
C GLU A 395 -23.79 19.18 15.24
#